data_7abafd4ae4da53b952a9b44c4c629968
#
_entry.id   7abafd4ae4da53b952a9b44c4c629968
#
_cell.length_a   1.000
_cell.length_b   1.000
_cell.length_c   1.000
_cell.angle_alpha   90.00
_cell.angle_beta   90.00
_cell.angle_gamma   90.00
#
_symmetry.space_group_name_H-M   'P 1'
#
loop_
_entity.id
_entity.type
_entity.pdbx_description
1 polymer ?
#
loop_
_entity_poly.entity_id
_entity_poly.type
_entity_poly.pdbx_seq_one_letter_code
_entity_poly.pdbx_strand_id
1 'polypeptide(L)'
;MRSPMHSMLRAVDRSWLGAGLIGGLILFLVWQISAPAPPASRLFADFFDAYYAVGELLWRTGPAATWPLDEPCIAGFVNIPILGWLFAPLALLSKQAAAWTFLGLGVVAVSAAWALLRRLCRPEAECGALLLFLFLVNGPMIHSFREGNITHFVLLLLVLALLLWRAGSEYAAGLVLGLCAALKLPLLLYGVYFVLRRRWRIVAGGATMIGFIVALSLAVFGLALNIGWHDYCVAPFVGRIMPGFNVQSIDAFLFRLLDGQAHLHAWYLIEPTRAHKFMRTLVVAAIFAGAFLLMRRAKRLEPMPAVTGTLSTRDLLEFVLVVNLALVTSPVSWSHYYLLLLLPWGLYFGGCLSLPDDAATKWLMGGGIVLASLPVVMLPKDLGVLAPLMSRTLVSATFFGGMLTLVALARGAWYATQPSALAGRTSRPSWVAAAIRLARSGGRGGLSPSEVLTRNMVIFLVINACVVNAILWITAPFGFADTVLHHTRDFLLGRSNDDSWGPMMHALEYFENEYVRPPYTAPLYTELVFHRGEKFQYPPSSLFFFAGMRAADALMF
;
A
#
# COMPACT_ATOMS: atom_id res chain seq x y z
N MET A 1 31.93 36.24 -6.67
CA MET A 1 30.99 35.84 -7.74
C MET A 1 31.28 34.38 -8.12
N ARG A 2 30.44 33.43 -7.76
CA ARG A 2 30.60 32.02 -8.17
C ARG A 2 30.04 31.86 -9.57
N SER A 3 30.80 31.24 -10.46
CA SER A 3 30.45 31.07 -11.88
C SER A 3 29.08 30.36 -12.04
N PRO A 4 28.21 30.83 -12.96
CA PRO A 4 26.91 30.20 -13.24
C PRO A 4 27.03 28.73 -13.66
N MET A 5 28.16 28.34 -14.23
CA MET A 5 28.50 26.97 -14.60
C MET A 5 28.60 26.04 -13.37
N HIS A 6 29.12 26.55 -12.21
CA HIS A 6 29.18 25.79 -10.96
C HIS A 6 27.80 25.55 -10.32
N SER A 7 26.84 26.47 -10.51
CA SER A 7 25.46 26.29 -10.06
C SER A 7 24.70 25.31 -10.95
N MET A 8 24.99 25.32 -12.24
CA MET A 8 24.35 24.42 -13.22
C MET A 8 24.85 22.96 -13.08
N LEU A 9 26.16 22.76 -12.88
CA LEU A 9 26.73 21.43 -12.61
C LEU A 9 26.19 20.82 -11.29
N ARG A 10 26.02 21.63 -10.22
CA ARG A 10 25.39 21.15 -8.98
C ARG A 10 23.90 20.86 -9.14
N ALA A 11 23.18 21.56 -10.00
CA ALA A 11 21.78 21.29 -10.31
C ALA A 11 21.63 19.97 -11.10
N VAL A 12 22.59 19.72 -12.02
CA VAL A 12 22.66 18.46 -12.80
C VAL A 12 22.99 17.29 -11.86
N ASP A 13 24.00 17.40 -11.00
CA ASP A 13 24.32 16.36 -10.00
C ASP A 13 23.13 16.04 -9.08
N ARG A 14 22.39 17.06 -8.63
CA ARG A 14 21.19 16.87 -7.81
C ARG A 14 20.05 16.17 -8.54
N SER A 15 19.88 16.45 -9.83
CA SER A 15 18.84 15.79 -10.62
C SER A 15 19.19 14.33 -10.91
N TRP A 16 20.48 14.02 -11.16
CA TRP A 16 20.94 12.64 -11.38
C TRP A 16 20.89 11.79 -10.11
N LEU A 17 21.22 12.36 -8.93
CA LEU A 17 21.10 11.65 -7.65
C LEU A 17 19.63 11.36 -7.33
N GLY A 18 18.74 12.33 -7.55
CA GLY A 18 17.30 12.16 -7.42
C GLY A 18 16.74 11.13 -8.40
N ALA A 19 17.16 11.20 -9.66
CA ALA A 19 16.77 10.24 -10.70
C ALA A 19 17.32 8.83 -10.40
N GLY A 20 18.56 8.72 -9.91
CA GLY A 20 19.18 7.46 -9.49
C GLY A 20 18.46 6.82 -8.31
N LEU A 21 18.06 7.62 -7.33
CA LEU A 21 17.26 7.16 -6.18
C LEU A 21 15.87 6.70 -6.62
N ILE A 22 15.19 7.49 -7.43
CA ILE A 22 13.87 7.12 -7.98
C ILE A 22 14.02 5.87 -8.85
N GLY A 23 15.03 5.79 -9.69
CA GLY A 23 15.32 4.63 -10.53
C GLY A 23 15.64 3.37 -9.69
N GLY A 24 16.53 3.49 -8.69
CA GLY A 24 16.86 2.40 -7.77
C GLY A 24 15.66 1.92 -6.99
N LEU A 25 14.80 2.80 -6.63
CA LEU A 25 13.58 2.55 -5.88
C LEU A 25 12.48 1.95 -6.76
N ILE A 26 12.36 2.37 -8.02
CA ILE A 26 11.50 1.72 -9.02
C ILE A 26 12.00 0.29 -9.26
N LEU A 27 13.31 0.09 -9.42
CA LEU A 27 13.91 -1.24 -9.56
C LEU A 27 13.65 -2.11 -8.34
N PHE A 28 13.78 -1.56 -7.13
CA PHE A 28 13.44 -2.27 -5.89
C PHE A 28 11.94 -2.63 -5.83
N LEU A 29 11.05 -1.73 -6.22
CA LEU A 29 9.61 -2.00 -6.31
C LEU A 29 9.30 -3.05 -7.37
N VAL A 30 9.89 -2.94 -8.56
CA VAL A 30 9.75 -3.93 -9.63
C VAL A 30 10.25 -5.29 -9.15
N TRP A 31 11.39 -5.32 -8.47
CA TRP A 31 11.92 -6.55 -7.89
C TRP A 31 11.01 -7.12 -6.80
N GLN A 32 10.51 -6.30 -5.86
CA GLN A 32 9.55 -6.73 -4.83
C GLN A 32 8.23 -7.24 -5.43
N ILE A 33 7.74 -6.58 -6.49
CA ILE A 33 6.53 -6.98 -7.20
C ILE A 33 6.76 -8.27 -8.00
N SER A 34 7.95 -8.41 -8.62
CA SER A 34 8.33 -9.55 -9.46
C SER A 34 8.85 -10.75 -8.66
N ALA A 35 9.16 -10.56 -7.37
CA ALA A 35 9.63 -11.64 -6.52
C ALA A 35 8.63 -12.80 -6.56
N PRO A 36 9.11 -14.03 -6.75
CA PRO A 36 8.22 -15.19 -6.79
C PRO A 36 7.37 -15.21 -5.53
N ALA A 37 6.07 -15.17 -5.75
CA ALA A 37 5.10 -15.33 -4.70
C ALA A 37 4.98 -16.83 -4.39
N PRO A 38 4.54 -17.20 -3.17
CA PRO A 38 4.06 -18.53 -2.92
C PRO A 38 3.10 -18.98 -4.03
N PRO A 39 3.04 -20.29 -4.38
CA PRO A 39 2.20 -20.78 -5.49
C PRO A 39 0.74 -20.31 -5.47
N ALA A 40 0.25 -19.87 -4.32
CA ALA A 40 -1.11 -19.37 -4.11
C ALA A 40 -1.32 -17.90 -4.48
N SER A 41 -0.28 -17.09 -4.71
CA SER A 41 -0.45 -15.67 -5.03
C SER A 41 0.16 -15.33 -6.40
N ARG A 42 -0.71 -15.25 -7.41
CA ARG A 42 -0.32 -14.76 -8.75
C ARG A 42 -0.08 -13.24 -8.69
N LEU A 43 0.93 -12.78 -9.42
CA LEU A 43 1.11 -11.35 -9.67
C LEU A 43 -0.13 -10.79 -10.39
N PHE A 44 -0.62 -9.63 -9.94
CA PHE A 44 -1.81 -8.96 -10.47
C PHE A 44 -3.12 -9.78 -10.32
N ALA A 45 -3.27 -10.54 -9.21
CA ALA A 45 -4.44 -11.39 -9.01
C ALA A 45 -5.75 -10.59 -9.01
N ASP A 46 -5.86 -9.51 -8.21
CA ASP A 46 -7.06 -8.65 -8.19
C ASP A 46 -7.32 -8.03 -9.56
N PHE A 47 -6.26 -7.62 -10.27
CA PHE A 47 -6.41 -7.04 -11.59
C PHE A 47 -6.96 -8.07 -12.58
N PHE A 48 -6.38 -9.25 -12.64
CA PHE A 48 -6.76 -10.27 -13.61
C PHE A 48 -8.13 -10.87 -13.33
N ASP A 49 -8.39 -11.18 -12.07
CA ASP A 49 -9.57 -11.94 -11.68
C ASP A 49 -10.81 -11.04 -11.48
N ALA A 50 -10.60 -9.74 -11.18
CA ALA A 50 -11.71 -8.80 -10.99
C ALA A 50 -11.78 -7.75 -12.10
N TYR A 51 -10.77 -6.88 -12.19
CA TYR A 51 -10.87 -5.68 -13.02
C TYR A 51 -10.76 -5.95 -14.51
N TYR A 52 -9.75 -6.72 -14.93
CA TYR A 52 -9.59 -7.08 -16.33
C TYR A 52 -10.70 -8.00 -16.82
N ALA A 53 -11.08 -9.00 -16.01
CA ALA A 53 -12.16 -9.93 -16.37
C ALA A 53 -13.48 -9.21 -16.66
N VAL A 54 -13.86 -8.26 -15.79
CA VAL A 54 -15.06 -7.43 -16.01
C VAL A 54 -14.89 -6.52 -17.22
N GLY A 55 -13.74 -5.86 -17.36
CA GLY A 55 -13.45 -5.02 -18.51
C GLY A 55 -13.55 -5.78 -19.84
N GLU A 56 -12.99 -6.99 -19.91
CA GLU A 56 -13.03 -7.87 -21.06
C GLU A 56 -14.46 -8.34 -21.37
N LEU A 57 -15.22 -8.72 -20.34
CA LEU A 57 -16.62 -9.09 -20.48
C LEU A 57 -17.42 -7.95 -21.11
N LEU A 58 -17.32 -6.75 -20.55
CA LEU A 58 -18.04 -5.57 -21.06
C LEU A 58 -17.59 -5.15 -22.45
N TRP A 59 -16.29 -5.27 -22.75
CA TRP A 59 -15.77 -4.95 -24.07
C TRP A 59 -16.30 -5.89 -25.15
N ARG A 60 -16.42 -7.20 -24.85
CA ARG A 60 -16.87 -8.22 -25.81
C ARG A 60 -18.39 -8.26 -26.00
N THR A 61 -19.14 -8.10 -24.90
CA THR A 61 -20.58 -8.33 -24.90
C THR A 61 -21.42 -7.06 -24.71
N GLY A 62 -20.75 -5.94 -24.38
CA GLY A 62 -21.44 -4.68 -24.12
C GLY A 62 -22.41 -4.75 -22.93
N PRO A 63 -23.43 -3.87 -22.92
CA PRO A 63 -24.42 -3.85 -21.83
C PRO A 63 -25.28 -5.11 -21.72
N ALA A 64 -25.34 -5.92 -22.77
CA ALA A 64 -26.08 -7.20 -22.80
C ALA A 64 -25.31 -8.35 -22.08
N ALA A 65 -24.16 -8.03 -21.44
CA ALA A 65 -23.39 -9.00 -20.68
C ALA A 65 -24.29 -9.72 -19.67
N THR A 66 -24.46 -11.02 -19.85
CA THR A 66 -24.94 -11.88 -18.78
C THR A 66 -23.82 -12.01 -17.74
N TRP A 67 -23.94 -11.24 -16.70
CA TRP A 67 -23.05 -11.39 -15.56
C TRP A 67 -23.34 -12.74 -14.92
N PRO A 68 -22.34 -13.59 -14.68
CA PRO A 68 -22.53 -14.83 -13.95
C PRO A 68 -22.85 -14.47 -12.49
N LEU A 69 -24.15 -14.27 -12.22
CA LEU A 69 -24.65 -13.97 -10.87
C LEU A 69 -24.68 -15.23 -9.98
N ASP A 70 -24.36 -16.40 -10.54
CA ASP A 70 -24.32 -17.68 -9.84
C ASP A 70 -23.11 -17.81 -8.89
N GLU A 71 -22.06 -17.02 -9.12
CA GLU A 71 -20.91 -16.91 -8.22
C GLU A 71 -20.88 -15.52 -7.58
N PRO A 72 -20.52 -15.40 -6.27
CA PRO A 72 -20.48 -14.11 -5.62
C PRO A 72 -19.45 -13.20 -6.31
N CYS A 73 -19.89 -12.33 -7.16
CA CYS A 73 -19.15 -11.36 -7.97
C CYS A 73 -18.18 -12.00 -8.95
N ILE A 74 -18.18 -11.59 -10.19
CA ILE A 74 -17.17 -12.00 -11.17
C ILE A 74 -15.79 -11.92 -10.50
N ALA A 75 -15.23 -13.07 -10.14
CA ALA A 75 -13.90 -13.23 -9.57
C ALA A 75 -13.46 -12.15 -8.56
N GLY A 76 -14.42 -11.61 -7.77
CA GLY A 76 -14.14 -10.61 -6.74
C GLY A 76 -14.37 -9.14 -7.13
N PHE A 77 -15.00 -8.83 -8.28
CA PHE A 77 -15.38 -7.45 -8.61
C PHE A 77 -16.60 -7.00 -7.80
N VAL A 78 -16.34 -6.40 -6.65
CA VAL A 78 -17.37 -5.94 -5.69
C VAL A 78 -17.92 -4.54 -5.98
N ASN A 79 -17.37 -3.83 -6.94
CA ASN A 79 -17.82 -2.48 -7.30
C ASN A 79 -19.14 -2.53 -8.09
N ILE A 80 -19.90 -1.42 -8.04
CA ILE A 80 -21.14 -1.29 -8.83
C ILE A 80 -20.86 -1.54 -10.33
N PRO A 81 -21.71 -2.27 -11.05
CA PRO A 81 -21.45 -2.77 -12.40
C PRO A 81 -20.92 -1.74 -13.40
N ILE A 82 -21.45 -0.52 -13.38
CA ILE A 82 -21.03 0.54 -14.32
C ILE A 82 -19.53 0.90 -14.22
N LEU A 83 -18.93 0.73 -13.05
CA LEU A 83 -17.50 1.00 -12.87
C LEU A 83 -16.61 -0.01 -13.61
N GLY A 84 -17.13 -1.15 -14.01
CA GLY A 84 -16.43 -2.10 -14.88
C GLY A 84 -15.99 -1.48 -16.21
N TRP A 85 -16.75 -0.50 -16.74
CA TRP A 85 -16.39 0.21 -17.95
C TRP A 85 -15.08 1.00 -17.87
N LEU A 86 -14.60 1.34 -16.67
CA LEU A 86 -13.29 1.96 -16.48
C LEU A 86 -12.15 1.04 -16.93
N PHE A 87 -12.36 -0.26 -16.92
CA PHE A 87 -11.38 -1.27 -17.28
C PHE A 87 -11.56 -1.83 -18.70
N ALA A 88 -12.71 -1.58 -19.33
CA ALA A 88 -13.00 -2.07 -20.67
C ALA A 88 -11.94 -1.64 -21.73
N PRO A 89 -11.39 -0.41 -21.74
CA PRO A 89 -10.33 -0.05 -22.67
C PRO A 89 -9.05 -0.89 -22.53
N LEU A 90 -8.78 -1.44 -21.35
CA LEU A 90 -7.62 -2.30 -21.12
C LEU A 90 -7.75 -3.67 -21.80
N ALA A 91 -8.99 -4.09 -22.12
CA ALA A 91 -9.24 -5.32 -22.86
C ALA A 91 -8.82 -5.25 -24.35
N LEU A 92 -8.45 -4.05 -24.84
CA LEU A 92 -7.80 -3.88 -26.16
C LEU A 92 -6.35 -4.41 -26.17
N LEU A 93 -5.76 -4.54 -24.99
CA LEU A 93 -4.39 -5.03 -24.81
C LEU A 93 -4.41 -6.52 -24.46
N SER A 94 -3.29 -7.21 -24.72
CA SER A 94 -3.11 -8.54 -24.14
C SER A 94 -3.19 -8.45 -22.60
N LYS A 95 -3.65 -9.51 -21.94
CA LYS A 95 -3.85 -9.57 -20.49
C LYS A 95 -2.61 -9.08 -19.72
N GLN A 96 -1.42 -9.49 -20.14
CA GLN A 96 -0.16 -9.08 -19.52
C GLN A 96 0.18 -7.61 -19.79
N ALA A 97 -0.01 -7.12 -21.02
CA ALA A 97 0.22 -5.72 -21.36
C ALA A 97 -0.75 -4.78 -20.62
N ALA A 98 -2.01 -5.21 -20.46
CA ALA A 98 -3.02 -4.50 -19.66
C ALA A 98 -2.58 -4.36 -18.20
N ALA A 99 -2.05 -5.43 -17.59
CA ALA A 99 -1.58 -5.41 -16.21
C ALA A 99 -0.41 -4.45 -16.02
N TRP A 100 0.58 -4.47 -16.89
CA TRP A 100 1.71 -3.53 -16.85
C TRP A 100 1.29 -2.09 -17.12
N THR A 101 0.33 -1.88 -18.02
CA THR A 101 -0.26 -0.55 -18.26
C THR A 101 -0.96 -0.05 -17.00
N PHE A 102 -1.75 -0.90 -16.35
CA PHE A 102 -2.43 -0.57 -15.10
C PHE A 102 -1.45 -0.23 -13.98
N LEU A 103 -0.36 -0.99 -13.85
CA LEU A 103 0.73 -0.68 -12.92
C LEU A 103 1.38 0.68 -13.24
N GLY A 104 1.67 0.95 -14.51
CA GLY A 104 2.22 2.24 -14.95
C GLY A 104 1.32 3.42 -14.58
N LEU A 105 0.00 3.30 -14.83
CA LEU A 105 -1.00 4.29 -14.41
C LEU A 105 -1.02 4.44 -12.88
N GLY A 106 -0.88 3.35 -12.14
CA GLY A 106 -0.77 3.34 -10.68
C GLY A 106 0.45 4.12 -10.18
N VAL A 107 1.62 3.91 -10.79
CA VAL A 107 2.85 4.65 -10.46
C VAL A 107 2.66 6.15 -10.71
N VAL A 108 2.04 6.52 -11.83
CA VAL A 108 1.70 7.93 -12.13
C VAL A 108 0.75 8.50 -11.07
N ALA A 109 -0.30 7.75 -10.70
CA ALA A 109 -1.26 8.19 -9.68
C ALA A 109 -0.60 8.40 -8.31
N VAL A 110 0.27 7.49 -7.87
CA VAL A 110 1.01 7.60 -6.61
C VAL A 110 2.00 8.77 -6.64
N SER A 111 2.71 8.96 -7.75
CA SER A 111 3.62 10.10 -7.93
C SER A 111 2.86 11.43 -7.88
N ALA A 112 1.69 11.49 -8.51
CA ALA A 112 0.80 12.65 -8.44
C ALA A 112 0.27 12.87 -7.01
N ALA A 113 -0.16 11.81 -6.31
CA ALA A 113 -0.61 11.89 -4.92
C ALA A 113 0.49 12.44 -4.00
N TRP A 114 1.73 11.95 -4.14
CA TRP A 114 2.87 12.47 -3.41
C TRP A 114 3.14 13.95 -3.73
N ALA A 115 3.18 14.33 -5.01
CA ALA A 115 3.43 15.71 -5.42
C ALA A 115 2.34 16.67 -4.94
N LEU A 116 1.07 16.25 -4.98
CA LEU A 116 -0.07 17.02 -4.51
C LEU A 116 -0.11 17.11 -2.98
N LEU A 117 0.21 16.02 -2.28
CA LEU A 117 0.28 16.00 -0.81
C LEU A 117 1.37 16.96 -0.31
N ARG A 118 2.51 17.06 -1.00
CA ARG A 118 3.54 18.07 -0.70
C ARG A 118 3.02 19.50 -0.77
N ARG A 119 2.07 19.80 -1.68
CA ARG A 119 1.46 21.13 -1.77
C ARG A 119 0.54 21.45 -0.59
N LEU A 120 0.06 20.44 0.12
CA LEU A 120 -0.68 20.60 1.37
C LEU A 120 0.26 20.88 2.55
N CYS A 121 1.48 20.37 2.51
CA CYS A 121 2.48 20.54 3.56
C CYS A 121 2.95 22.00 3.66
N ARG A 122 3.39 22.40 4.85
CA ARG A 122 4.01 23.71 5.06
C ARG A 122 5.35 23.76 4.33
N PRO A 123 5.68 24.88 3.66
CA PRO A 123 6.95 25.00 2.94
C PRO A 123 8.17 24.74 3.83
N GLU A 124 8.09 25.17 5.10
CA GLU A 124 9.18 25.02 6.08
C GLU A 124 9.35 23.58 6.55
N ALA A 125 8.40 22.70 6.23
CA ALA A 125 8.46 21.30 6.68
C ALA A 125 9.56 20.50 6.00
N GLU A 126 10.01 20.88 4.79
CA GLU A 126 11.04 20.16 4.01
C GLU A 126 10.83 18.63 3.98
N CYS A 127 9.56 18.20 4.03
CA CYS A 127 9.19 16.80 4.27
C CYS A 127 9.14 15.95 2.99
N GLY A 128 9.46 16.54 1.83
CA GLY A 128 9.27 15.88 0.54
C GLY A 128 10.02 14.55 0.40
N ALA A 129 11.27 14.49 0.84
CA ALA A 129 12.07 13.27 0.80
C ALA A 129 11.57 12.21 1.79
N LEU A 130 11.19 12.61 3.01
CA LEU A 130 10.62 11.71 4.00
C LEU A 130 9.27 11.13 3.53
N LEU A 131 8.44 11.96 2.91
CA LEU A 131 7.18 11.49 2.31
C LEU A 131 7.43 10.51 1.19
N LEU A 132 8.39 10.79 0.30
CA LEU A 132 8.76 9.87 -0.77
C LEU A 132 9.20 8.53 -0.18
N PHE A 133 10.07 8.57 0.82
CA PHE A 133 10.50 7.37 1.54
C PHE A 133 9.31 6.58 2.09
N LEU A 134 8.37 7.23 2.80
CA LEU A 134 7.19 6.56 3.34
C LEU A 134 6.34 5.91 2.25
N PHE A 135 6.14 6.59 1.12
CA PHE A 135 5.40 6.04 -0.02
C PHE A 135 6.03 4.76 -0.58
N LEU A 136 7.34 4.67 -0.55
CA LEU A 136 8.12 3.62 -1.21
C LEU A 136 8.39 2.40 -0.32
N VAL A 137 8.48 2.60 1.01
CA VAL A 137 8.64 1.49 1.96
C VAL A 137 7.30 0.99 2.52
N ASN A 138 6.18 1.54 2.06
CA ASN A 138 4.87 1.17 2.58
C ASN A 138 4.44 -0.20 2.06
N GLY A 139 4.43 -1.22 2.93
CA GLY A 139 4.02 -2.58 2.57
C GLY A 139 2.63 -2.67 1.95
N PRO A 140 1.58 -2.00 2.49
CA PRO A 140 0.27 -1.88 1.85
C PRO A 140 0.30 -1.31 0.42
N MET A 141 1.17 -0.33 0.13
CA MET A 141 1.34 0.22 -1.21
C MET A 141 1.95 -0.83 -2.17
N ILE A 142 3.02 -1.48 -1.73
CA ILE A 142 3.67 -2.56 -2.49
C ILE A 142 2.66 -3.68 -2.77
N HIS A 143 1.88 -4.06 -1.76
CA HIS A 143 0.84 -5.07 -1.92
C HIS A 143 -0.27 -4.63 -2.88
N SER A 144 -0.70 -3.36 -2.83
CA SER A 144 -1.68 -2.81 -3.77
C SER A 144 -1.21 -2.89 -5.23
N PHE A 145 0.07 -2.60 -5.47
CA PHE A 145 0.67 -2.74 -6.80
C PHE A 145 0.79 -4.19 -7.24
N ARG A 146 1.23 -5.06 -6.33
CA ARG A 146 1.40 -6.49 -6.58
C ARG A 146 0.08 -7.17 -6.97
N GLU A 147 -0.99 -6.89 -6.23
CA GLU A 147 -2.32 -7.43 -6.53
C GLU A 147 -2.98 -6.73 -7.72
N GLY A 148 -2.48 -5.57 -8.15
CA GLY A 148 -3.13 -4.74 -9.16
C GLY A 148 -4.44 -4.14 -8.66
N ASN A 149 -4.48 -3.70 -7.38
CA ASN A 149 -5.67 -3.14 -6.75
C ASN A 149 -5.80 -1.64 -7.01
N ILE A 150 -7.01 -1.10 -6.95
CA ILE A 150 -7.31 0.32 -7.23
C ILE A 150 -7.06 1.26 -6.05
N THR A 151 -6.65 0.79 -4.89
CA THR A 151 -6.59 1.62 -3.67
C THR A 151 -5.62 2.79 -3.79
N HIS A 152 -4.54 2.65 -4.54
CA HIS A 152 -3.58 3.73 -4.76
C HIS A 152 -4.16 4.88 -5.62
N PHE A 153 -5.13 4.63 -6.51
CA PHE A 153 -5.89 5.67 -7.19
C PHE A 153 -6.83 6.40 -6.21
N VAL A 154 -7.41 5.67 -5.26
CA VAL A 154 -8.25 6.27 -4.21
C VAL A 154 -7.44 7.20 -3.32
N LEU A 155 -6.16 6.91 -3.04
CA LEU A 155 -5.28 7.83 -2.33
C LEU A 155 -5.12 9.16 -3.09
N LEU A 156 -4.88 9.11 -4.41
CA LEU A 156 -4.82 10.31 -5.25
C LEU A 156 -6.11 11.11 -5.17
N LEU A 157 -7.26 10.45 -5.28
CA LEU A 157 -8.56 11.09 -5.21
C LEU A 157 -8.81 11.74 -3.85
N LEU A 158 -8.45 11.10 -2.73
CA LEU A 158 -8.56 11.69 -1.40
C LEU A 158 -7.69 12.94 -1.24
N VAL A 159 -6.45 12.92 -1.74
CA VAL A 159 -5.57 14.09 -1.74
C VAL A 159 -6.18 15.21 -2.60
N LEU A 160 -6.72 14.88 -3.77
CA LEU A 160 -7.39 15.84 -4.67
C LEU A 160 -8.63 16.44 -4.00
N ALA A 161 -9.48 15.62 -3.36
CA ALA A 161 -10.66 16.11 -2.64
C ALA A 161 -10.27 17.11 -1.55
N LEU A 162 -9.21 16.83 -0.80
CA LEU A 162 -8.71 17.72 0.23
C LEU A 162 -8.16 19.03 -0.34
N LEU A 163 -7.48 19.00 -1.49
CA LEU A 163 -7.01 20.21 -2.19
C LEU A 163 -8.16 21.05 -2.71
N LEU A 164 -9.19 20.42 -3.30
CA LEU A 164 -10.39 21.11 -3.77
C LEU A 164 -11.14 21.76 -2.61
N TRP A 165 -11.26 21.06 -1.48
CA TRP A 165 -11.88 21.62 -0.29
C TRP A 165 -11.06 22.80 0.23
N ARG A 166 -9.74 22.69 0.31
CA ARG A 166 -8.84 23.79 0.67
C ARG A 166 -8.98 25.01 -0.24
N ALA A 167 -9.19 24.79 -1.53
CA ALA A 167 -9.42 25.84 -2.52
C ALA A 167 -10.85 26.46 -2.44
N GLY A 168 -11.71 26.03 -1.50
CA GLY A 168 -13.08 26.48 -1.37
C GLY A 168 -14.08 25.82 -2.32
N SER A 169 -13.63 24.89 -3.17
CA SER A 169 -14.47 24.16 -4.13
C SER A 169 -15.17 22.97 -3.46
N GLU A 170 -16.01 23.26 -2.45
CA GLU A 170 -16.65 22.22 -1.62
C GLU A 170 -17.47 21.22 -2.44
N TYR A 171 -18.24 21.68 -3.42
CA TYR A 171 -19.05 20.80 -4.26
C TYR A 171 -18.18 19.83 -5.09
N ALA A 172 -17.11 20.33 -5.69
CA ALA A 172 -16.17 19.50 -6.44
C ALA A 172 -15.43 18.51 -5.53
N ALA A 173 -15.05 18.92 -4.31
CA ALA A 173 -14.50 18.02 -3.31
C ALA A 173 -15.49 16.89 -2.98
N GLY A 174 -16.79 17.22 -2.87
CA GLY A 174 -17.86 16.26 -2.68
C GLY A 174 -17.99 15.27 -3.83
N LEU A 175 -17.94 15.74 -5.09
CA LEU A 175 -17.95 14.85 -6.28
C LEU A 175 -16.83 13.82 -6.22
N VAL A 176 -15.61 14.25 -5.91
CA VAL A 176 -14.44 13.35 -5.80
C VAL A 176 -14.59 12.37 -4.63
N LEU A 177 -15.11 12.82 -3.48
CA LEU A 177 -15.37 11.93 -2.34
C LEU A 177 -16.48 10.91 -2.64
N GLY A 178 -17.50 11.28 -3.40
CA GLY A 178 -18.53 10.36 -3.88
C GLY A 178 -17.94 9.27 -4.77
N LEU A 179 -17.01 9.64 -5.66
CA LEU A 179 -16.27 8.66 -6.47
C LEU A 179 -15.39 7.76 -5.58
N CYS A 180 -14.68 8.31 -4.60
CA CYS A 180 -13.92 7.50 -3.63
C CYS A 180 -14.82 6.47 -2.93
N ALA A 181 -16.01 6.88 -2.50
CA ALA A 181 -16.97 6.02 -1.82
C ALA A 181 -17.54 4.93 -2.75
N ALA A 182 -17.78 5.25 -4.03
CA ALA A 182 -18.20 4.27 -5.03
C ALA A 182 -17.12 3.22 -5.33
N LEU A 183 -15.83 3.63 -5.30
CA LEU A 183 -14.69 2.73 -5.48
C LEU A 183 -14.36 1.92 -4.21
N LYS A 184 -14.56 2.51 -3.02
CA LYS A 184 -14.29 1.89 -1.71
C LYS A 184 -15.40 2.26 -0.72
N LEU A 185 -16.38 1.38 -0.57
CA LEU A 185 -17.58 1.58 0.22
C LEU A 185 -17.36 2.11 1.66
N PRO A 186 -16.31 1.69 2.41
CA PRO A 186 -16.06 2.25 3.74
C PRO A 186 -15.92 3.78 3.77
N LEU A 187 -15.53 4.40 2.66
CA LEU A 187 -15.40 5.85 2.54
C LEU A 187 -16.74 6.60 2.46
N LEU A 188 -17.88 5.89 2.39
CA LEU A 188 -19.21 6.48 2.63
C LEU A 188 -19.32 7.16 4.00
N LEU A 189 -18.45 6.79 4.95
CA LEU A 189 -18.37 7.43 6.25
C LEU A 189 -18.11 8.95 6.14
N TYR A 190 -17.48 9.42 5.06
CA TYR A 190 -17.36 10.85 4.77
C TYR A 190 -18.73 11.53 4.58
N GLY A 191 -19.69 10.83 3.97
CA GLY A 191 -21.07 11.34 3.84
C GLY A 191 -21.68 11.62 5.21
N VAL A 192 -21.59 10.67 6.13
CA VAL A 192 -22.07 10.82 7.52
C VAL A 192 -21.33 11.97 8.22
N TYR A 193 -20.02 12.02 8.11
CA TYR A 193 -19.20 13.08 8.70
C TYR A 193 -19.63 14.47 8.22
N PHE A 194 -19.76 14.69 6.92
CA PHE A 194 -20.09 16.01 6.38
C PHE A 194 -21.54 16.41 6.65
N VAL A 195 -22.49 15.47 6.75
CA VAL A 195 -23.85 15.72 7.24
C VAL A 195 -23.80 16.23 8.69
N LEU A 196 -23.07 15.57 9.58
CA LEU A 196 -22.90 15.98 10.98
C LEU A 196 -22.22 17.35 11.11
N ARG A 197 -21.31 17.68 10.18
CA ARG A 197 -20.62 18.97 10.09
C ARG A 197 -21.42 20.05 9.35
N ARG A 198 -22.60 19.70 8.81
CA ARG A 198 -23.48 20.59 8.01
C ARG A 198 -22.77 21.22 6.80
N ARG A 199 -21.81 20.49 6.20
CA ARG A 199 -21.13 20.90 4.97
C ARG A 199 -21.94 20.47 3.75
N TRP A 200 -23.12 21.08 3.59
CA TRP A 200 -24.14 20.63 2.63
C TRP A 200 -23.67 20.64 1.17
N ARG A 201 -22.74 21.53 0.80
CA ARG A 201 -22.18 21.57 -0.56
C ARG A 201 -21.35 20.32 -0.85
N ILE A 202 -20.54 19.85 0.12
CA ILE A 202 -19.77 18.60 -0.03
C ILE A 202 -20.73 17.42 -0.08
N VAL A 203 -21.75 17.39 0.78
CA VAL A 203 -22.78 16.33 0.79
C VAL A 203 -23.51 16.30 -0.55
N ALA A 204 -23.93 17.45 -1.07
CA ALA A 204 -24.59 17.54 -2.38
C ALA A 204 -23.70 17.02 -3.51
N GLY A 205 -22.40 17.41 -3.56
CA GLY A 205 -21.46 16.89 -4.54
C GLY A 205 -21.30 15.38 -4.46
N GLY A 206 -21.13 14.83 -3.25
CA GLY A 206 -21.03 13.38 -3.03
C GLY A 206 -22.29 12.63 -3.46
N ALA A 207 -23.46 13.15 -3.07
CA ALA A 207 -24.75 12.58 -3.46
C ALA A 207 -24.98 12.65 -4.98
N THR A 208 -24.58 13.75 -5.63
CA THR A 208 -24.65 13.89 -7.09
C THR A 208 -23.79 12.82 -7.78
N MET A 209 -22.52 12.63 -7.35
CA MET A 209 -21.64 11.64 -7.96
C MET A 209 -22.18 10.22 -7.77
N ILE A 210 -22.56 9.85 -6.55
CA ILE A 210 -23.11 8.53 -6.26
C ILE A 210 -24.42 8.31 -7.02
N GLY A 211 -25.33 9.32 -7.00
CA GLY A 211 -26.58 9.27 -7.74
C GLY A 211 -26.37 9.13 -9.24
N PHE A 212 -25.41 9.85 -9.82
CA PHE A 212 -25.03 9.71 -11.22
C PHE A 212 -24.52 8.31 -11.55
N ILE A 213 -23.60 7.75 -10.74
CA ILE A 213 -23.07 6.40 -10.93
C ILE A 213 -24.20 5.35 -10.85
N VAL A 214 -25.08 5.46 -9.85
CA VAL A 214 -26.22 4.55 -9.69
C VAL A 214 -27.21 4.69 -10.85
N ALA A 215 -27.59 5.91 -11.21
CA ALA A 215 -28.51 6.16 -12.32
C ALA A 215 -27.95 5.63 -13.65
N LEU A 216 -26.65 5.85 -13.89
CA LEU A 216 -25.99 5.34 -15.10
C LEU A 216 -25.94 3.80 -15.09
N SER A 217 -25.67 3.18 -13.93
CA SER A 217 -25.67 1.72 -13.79
C SER A 217 -27.06 1.13 -14.06
N LEU A 218 -28.10 1.77 -13.52
CA LEU A 218 -29.50 1.36 -13.76
C LEU A 218 -29.90 1.55 -15.23
N ALA A 219 -29.50 2.66 -15.86
CA ALA A 219 -29.81 2.93 -17.26
C ALA A 219 -29.13 1.94 -18.23
N VAL A 220 -27.87 1.55 -17.92
CA VAL A 220 -27.09 0.66 -18.79
C VAL A 220 -27.42 -0.81 -18.55
N PHE A 221 -27.54 -1.24 -17.31
CA PHE A 221 -27.67 -2.66 -16.94
C PHE A 221 -29.06 -3.06 -16.43
N GLY A 222 -29.94 -2.10 -16.21
CA GLY A 222 -31.28 -2.35 -15.68
C GLY A 222 -31.28 -2.66 -14.17
N LEU A 223 -32.51 -2.73 -13.62
CA LEU A 223 -32.73 -2.93 -12.19
C LEU A 223 -32.35 -4.34 -11.74
N ALA A 224 -32.67 -5.36 -12.53
CA ALA A 224 -32.47 -6.77 -12.16
C ALA A 224 -30.97 -7.08 -11.91
N LEU A 225 -30.07 -6.64 -12.81
CA LEU A 225 -28.64 -6.86 -12.62
C LEU A 225 -28.09 -6.10 -11.41
N ASN A 226 -28.54 -4.86 -11.18
CA ASN A 226 -28.10 -4.07 -10.04
C ASN A 226 -28.57 -4.65 -8.70
N ILE A 227 -29.79 -5.22 -8.64
CA ILE A 227 -30.27 -5.98 -7.48
C ILE A 227 -29.41 -7.24 -7.29
N GLY A 228 -29.21 -8.02 -8.34
CA GLY A 228 -28.38 -9.21 -8.30
C GLY A 228 -26.95 -8.88 -7.84
N TRP A 229 -26.34 -7.81 -8.37
CA TRP A 229 -25.04 -7.33 -7.87
C TRP A 229 -25.07 -7.02 -6.36
N HIS A 230 -26.08 -6.32 -5.88
CA HIS A 230 -26.22 -6.05 -4.46
C HIS A 230 -26.30 -7.35 -3.65
N ASP A 231 -27.17 -8.28 -4.07
CA ASP A 231 -27.45 -9.50 -3.31
C ASP A 231 -26.29 -10.51 -3.33
N TYR A 232 -25.51 -10.55 -4.40
CA TYR A 232 -24.35 -11.47 -4.51
C TYR A 232 -23.02 -10.83 -4.15
N CYS A 233 -22.85 -9.51 -4.34
CA CYS A 233 -21.56 -8.84 -4.19
C CYS A 233 -21.45 -7.93 -2.97
N VAL A 234 -22.55 -7.47 -2.41
CA VAL A 234 -22.54 -6.55 -1.24
C VAL A 234 -23.16 -7.22 -0.02
N ALA A 235 -24.37 -7.72 -0.15
CA ALA A 235 -25.11 -8.29 0.97
C ALA A 235 -24.38 -9.46 1.69
N PRO A 236 -23.66 -10.36 1.00
CA PRO A 236 -22.94 -11.44 1.67
C PRO A 236 -21.88 -10.97 2.67
N PHE A 237 -21.30 -9.78 2.46
CA PHE A 237 -20.32 -9.21 3.39
C PHE A 237 -20.95 -8.57 4.63
N VAL A 238 -22.26 -8.35 4.62
CA VAL A 238 -22.95 -7.75 5.76
C VAL A 238 -23.14 -8.79 6.85
N GLY A 239 -22.46 -8.59 7.99
CA GLY A 239 -22.59 -9.45 9.15
C GLY A 239 -21.75 -10.73 9.14
N ARG A 240 -21.04 -11.03 8.04
CA ARG A 240 -20.10 -12.16 7.94
C ARG A 240 -18.66 -11.69 8.06
N ILE A 241 -17.75 -12.63 8.32
CA ILE A 241 -16.32 -12.38 8.50
C ILE A 241 -15.54 -13.05 7.37
N MET A 242 -14.55 -12.32 6.86
CA MET A 242 -13.51 -12.90 6.00
C MET A 242 -12.22 -13.00 6.83
N PRO A 243 -11.75 -14.20 7.20
CA PRO A 243 -10.67 -14.37 8.18
C PRO A 243 -9.27 -14.27 7.57
N GLY A 244 -9.10 -14.24 6.25
CA GLY A 244 -7.82 -14.29 5.56
C GLY A 244 -6.74 -13.39 6.17
N PHE A 245 -5.47 -13.84 6.14
CA PHE A 245 -4.34 -13.15 6.78
C PHE A 245 -4.17 -11.69 6.33
N ASN A 246 -4.54 -11.37 5.10
CA ASN A 246 -4.47 -10.03 4.54
C ASN A 246 -5.69 -9.14 4.83
N VAL A 247 -6.68 -9.64 5.60
CA VAL A 247 -7.80 -8.84 6.10
C VAL A 247 -7.44 -8.25 7.47
N GLN A 248 -7.45 -6.93 7.56
CA GLN A 248 -6.92 -6.14 8.68
C GLN A 248 -8.03 -5.27 9.30
N SER A 249 -9.14 -5.91 9.65
CA SER A 249 -10.30 -5.27 10.30
C SER A 249 -10.43 -5.69 11.77
N ILE A 250 -11.27 -4.97 12.52
CA ILE A 250 -11.67 -5.40 13.88
C ILE A 250 -12.22 -6.82 13.84
N ASP A 251 -13.08 -7.14 12.87
CA ASP A 251 -13.68 -8.45 12.72
C ASP A 251 -12.62 -9.55 12.53
N ALA A 252 -11.70 -9.35 11.60
CA ALA A 252 -10.65 -10.32 11.33
C ALA A 252 -9.68 -10.45 12.51
N PHE A 253 -9.37 -9.36 13.23
CA PHE A 253 -8.55 -9.41 14.44
C PHE A 253 -9.24 -10.18 15.57
N LEU A 254 -10.51 -9.88 15.85
CA LEU A 254 -11.27 -10.61 16.87
C LEU A 254 -11.40 -12.10 16.53
N PHE A 255 -11.56 -12.42 15.25
CA PHE A 255 -11.58 -13.80 14.80
C PHE A 255 -10.24 -14.50 15.09
N ARG A 256 -9.12 -13.89 14.71
CA ARG A 256 -7.78 -14.43 15.02
C ARG A 256 -7.52 -14.52 16.54
N LEU A 257 -8.09 -13.60 17.32
CA LEU A 257 -7.98 -13.61 18.77
C LEU A 257 -8.68 -14.84 19.39
N LEU A 258 -9.86 -15.19 18.87
CA LEU A 258 -10.69 -16.28 19.38
C LEU A 258 -10.28 -17.64 18.80
N ASP A 259 -10.16 -17.72 17.47
CA ASP A 259 -9.96 -18.99 16.73
C ASP A 259 -8.50 -19.22 16.28
N GLY A 260 -7.63 -18.24 16.50
CA GLY A 260 -6.20 -18.38 16.21
C GLY A 260 -5.89 -18.44 14.71
N GLN A 261 -5.14 -19.47 14.30
CA GLN A 261 -4.62 -19.60 12.93
C GLN A 261 -5.50 -20.41 11.98
N ALA A 262 -6.58 -21.03 12.46
CA ALA A 262 -7.32 -22.06 11.73
C ALA A 262 -7.78 -21.63 10.32
N HIS A 263 -8.05 -20.34 10.10
CA HIS A 263 -8.62 -19.82 8.86
C HIS A 263 -7.77 -18.73 8.20
N LEU A 264 -6.47 -18.61 8.50
CA LEU A 264 -5.60 -17.58 7.91
C LEU A 264 -5.52 -17.65 6.38
N HIS A 265 -5.68 -18.85 5.81
CA HIS A 265 -5.66 -19.09 4.37
C HIS A 265 -7.07 -19.23 3.76
N ALA A 266 -8.09 -18.68 4.43
CA ALA A 266 -9.47 -18.76 4.00
C ALA A 266 -9.97 -17.40 3.50
N TRP A 267 -10.33 -17.34 2.22
CA TRP A 267 -10.94 -16.17 1.58
C TRP A 267 -12.42 -16.41 1.26
N TYR A 268 -13.12 -17.05 2.18
CA TYR A 268 -14.56 -17.24 2.15
C TYR A 268 -15.20 -16.61 3.39
N LEU A 269 -16.50 -16.36 3.31
CA LEU A 269 -17.25 -15.71 4.36
C LEU A 269 -17.71 -16.72 5.41
N ILE A 270 -17.43 -16.42 6.69
CA ILE A 270 -17.79 -17.24 7.83
C ILE A 270 -18.86 -16.52 8.67
N GLU A 271 -19.84 -17.27 9.16
CA GLU A 271 -20.81 -16.77 10.13
C GLU A 271 -20.13 -16.58 11.50
N PRO A 272 -20.15 -15.36 12.05
CA PRO A 272 -19.55 -15.11 13.36
C PRO A 272 -20.38 -15.71 14.50
N THR A 273 -19.69 -16.18 15.53
CA THR A 273 -20.34 -16.63 16.78
C THR A 273 -21.04 -15.47 17.48
N ARG A 274 -21.95 -15.79 18.42
CA ARG A 274 -22.64 -14.76 19.23
C ARG A 274 -21.66 -13.91 20.03
N ALA A 275 -20.62 -14.53 20.60
CA ALA A 275 -19.56 -13.85 21.33
C ALA A 275 -18.80 -12.87 20.42
N HIS A 276 -18.46 -13.29 19.21
CA HIS A 276 -17.80 -12.43 18.22
C HIS A 276 -18.68 -11.23 17.86
N LYS A 277 -19.97 -11.46 17.51
CA LYS A 277 -20.94 -10.39 17.19
C LYS A 277 -21.05 -9.37 18.32
N PHE A 278 -21.10 -9.85 19.57
CA PHE A 278 -21.17 -9.00 20.75
C PHE A 278 -19.89 -8.15 20.93
N MET A 279 -18.71 -8.79 20.91
CA MET A 279 -17.43 -8.09 21.06
C MET A 279 -17.22 -7.05 19.95
N ARG A 280 -17.49 -7.42 18.69
CA ARG A 280 -17.42 -6.49 17.55
C ARG A 280 -18.31 -5.27 17.77
N THR A 281 -19.58 -5.51 18.11
CA THR A 281 -20.55 -4.43 18.30
C THR A 281 -20.11 -3.49 19.40
N LEU A 282 -19.63 -4.04 20.53
CA LEU A 282 -19.12 -3.24 21.64
C LEU A 282 -17.91 -2.38 21.23
N VAL A 283 -16.91 -2.97 20.58
CA VAL A 283 -15.69 -2.27 20.17
C VAL A 283 -16.00 -1.19 19.12
N VAL A 284 -16.77 -1.53 18.08
CA VAL A 284 -17.14 -0.59 17.03
C VAL A 284 -18.00 0.54 17.59
N ALA A 285 -18.99 0.24 18.44
CA ALA A 285 -19.82 1.25 19.09
C ALA A 285 -18.99 2.18 19.98
N ALA A 286 -18.04 1.64 20.76
CA ALA A 286 -17.14 2.44 21.59
C ALA A 286 -16.26 3.39 20.75
N ILE A 287 -15.72 2.90 19.64
CA ILE A 287 -14.91 3.72 18.72
C ILE A 287 -15.76 4.87 18.11
N PHE A 288 -16.97 4.56 17.59
CA PHE A 288 -17.83 5.59 17.00
C PHE A 288 -18.36 6.57 18.07
N ALA A 289 -18.72 6.08 19.24
CA ALA A 289 -19.14 6.93 20.37
C ALA A 289 -17.99 7.87 20.78
N GLY A 290 -16.78 7.33 20.93
CA GLY A 290 -15.59 8.13 21.23
C GLY A 290 -15.32 9.19 20.16
N ALA A 291 -15.32 8.83 18.90
CA ALA A 291 -15.13 9.75 17.78
C ALA A 291 -16.24 10.83 17.75
N PHE A 292 -17.49 10.45 17.92
CA PHE A 292 -18.62 11.38 17.96
C PHE A 292 -18.53 12.36 19.13
N LEU A 293 -18.19 11.88 20.34
CA LEU A 293 -18.00 12.73 21.52
C LEU A 293 -16.86 13.72 21.33
N LEU A 294 -15.73 13.29 20.74
CA LEU A 294 -14.62 14.17 20.40
C LEU A 294 -15.04 15.25 19.41
N MET A 295 -15.73 14.87 18.33
CA MET A 295 -16.23 15.81 17.32
C MET A 295 -17.26 16.81 17.91
N ARG A 296 -18.14 16.32 18.81
CA ARG A 296 -19.16 17.14 19.46
C ARG A 296 -18.55 18.13 20.46
N ARG A 297 -17.56 17.68 21.23
CA ARG A 297 -16.83 18.53 22.18
C ARG A 297 -16.04 19.62 21.44
N ALA A 298 -15.36 19.25 20.37
CA ALA A 298 -14.63 20.18 19.54
C ALA A 298 -15.50 21.28 18.88
N LYS A 299 -16.81 21.06 18.71
CA LYS A 299 -17.76 22.03 18.15
C LYS A 299 -18.02 23.23 19.09
N ARG A 300 -17.76 23.06 20.40
CA ARG A 300 -17.99 24.08 21.42
C ARG A 300 -16.85 25.09 21.57
N LEU A 301 -15.76 24.90 20.83
CA LEU A 301 -14.58 25.76 20.90
C LEU A 301 -14.55 26.70 19.70
N GLU A 302 -13.92 27.85 19.91
CA GLU A 302 -13.73 28.84 18.84
C GLU A 302 -12.97 28.22 17.64
N PRO A 303 -13.26 28.68 16.42
CA PRO A 303 -12.58 28.17 15.25
C PRO A 303 -11.08 28.44 15.37
N MET A 304 -10.26 27.38 15.22
CA MET A 304 -8.82 27.53 15.10
C MET A 304 -8.48 28.39 13.87
N PRO A 305 -7.47 29.25 13.95
CA PRO A 305 -7.04 30.06 12.82
C PRO A 305 -6.66 29.12 11.64
N ALA A 306 -7.11 29.50 10.46
CA ALA A 306 -6.84 28.76 9.24
C ALA A 306 -5.33 28.64 9.01
N VAL A 307 -4.86 27.42 8.85
CA VAL A 307 -3.43 27.16 8.63
C VAL A 307 -3.01 27.55 7.21
N THR A 308 -3.89 27.32 6.25
CA THR A 308 -3.69 27.68 4.83
C THR A 308 -5.05 27.61 4.11
N GLY A 309 -5.44 28.67 3.43
CA GLY A 309 -6.70 28.72 2.69
C GLY A 309 -7.95 28.67 3.60
N THR A 310 -9.01 28.00 3.14
CA THR A 310 -10.31 27.93 3.84
C THR A 310 -10.41 26.80 4.88
N LEU A 311 -9.42 25.89 4.94
CA LEU A 311 -9.42 24.75 5.87
C LEU A 311 -8.78 25.12 7.20
N SER A 312 -9.46 24.80 8.29
CA SER A 312 -8.88 24.83 9.63
C SER A 312 -8.03 23.58 9.89
N THR A 313 -7.08 23.67 10.82
CA THR A 313 -6.31 22.51 11.32
C THR A 313 -7.22 21.41 11.84
N ARG A 314 -8.37 21.80 12.40
CA ARG A 314 -9.41 20.89 12.85
C ARG A 314 -10.05 20.13 11.69
N ASP A 315 -10.41 20.81 10.59
CA ASP A 315 -10.99 20.16 9.42
C ASP A 315 -10.03 19.11 8.85
N LEU A 316 -8.72 19.40 8.80
CA LEU A 316 -7.69 18.47 8.38
C LEU A 316 -7.60 17.25 9.31
N LEU A 317 -7.58 17.49 10.62
CA LEU A 317 -7.49 16.42 11.62
C LEU A 317 -8.72 15.51 11.59
N GLU A 318 -9.92 16.08 11.51
CA GLU A 318 -11.16 15.32 11.41
C GLU A 318 -11.24 14.55 10.08
N PHE A 319 -10.80 15.14 8.97
CA PHE A 319 -10.77 14.46 7.68
C PHE A 319 -9.95 13.18 7.72
N VAL A 320 -8.72 13.24 8.25
CA VAL A 320 -7.85 12.05 8.34
C VAL A 320 -8.31 11.08 9.42
N LEU A 321 -8.98 11.55 10.46
CA LEU A 321 -9.62 10.70 11.46
C LEU A 321 -10.72 9.84 10.81
N VAL A 322 -11.53 10.41 9.92
CA VAL A 322 -12.59 9.70 9.20
C VAL A 322 -12.00 8.62 8.27
N VAL A 323 -10.91 8.92 7.54
CA VAL A 323 -10.19 7.87 6.76
C VAL A 323 -9.83 6.70 7.65
N ASN A 324 -9.18 6.99 8.78
CA ASN A 324 -8.69 5.94 9.65
C ASN A 324 -9.84 5.15 10.30
N LEU A 325 -10.92 5.83 10.72
CA LEU A 325 -12.14 5.17 11.18
C LEU A 325 -12.71 4.24 10.10
N ALA A 326 -12.82 4.72 8.85
CA ALA A 326 -13.31 3.91 7.73
C ALA A 326 -12.48 2.64 7.52
N LEU A 327 -11.15 2.72 7.69
CA LEU A 327 -10.26 1.57 7.57
C LEU A 327 -10.47 0.55 8.70
N VAL A 328 -10.40 0.99 9.96
CA VAL A 328 -10.39 0.05 11.08
C VAL A 328 -11.77 -0.54 11.38
N THR A 329 -12.86 0.19 11.11
CA THR A 329 -14.23 -0.26 11.39
C THR A 329 -14.91 -0.95 10.22
N SER A 330 -14.31 -0.94 9.03
CA SER A 330 -14.82 -1.72 7.89
C SER A 330 -14.83 -3.22 8.23
N PRO A 331 -15.92 -3.94 7.96
CA PRO A 331 -15.98 -5.39 8.19
C PRO A 331 -14.92 -6.14 7.38
N VAL A 332 -14.65 -5.70 6.17
CA VAL A 332 -13.58 -6.22 5.32
C VAL A 332 -12.65 -5.06 4.97
N SER A 333 -11.53 -4.98 5.66
CA SER A 333 -10.46 -4.02 5.38
C SER A 333 -9.21 -4.79 4.98
N TRP A 334 -8.92 -4.81 3.70
CA TRP A 334 -7.74 -5.45 3.17
C TRP A 334 -6.47 -4.69 3.58
N SER A 335 -5.36 -5.39 3.73
CA SER A 335 -4.07 -4.78 4.09
C SER A 335 -3.68 -3.62 3.17
N HIS A 336 -3.92 -3.73 1.86
CA HIS A 336 -3.64 -2.66 0.91
C HIS A 336 -4.51 -1.41 1.10
N TYR A 337 -5.64 -1.47 1.83
CA TYR A 337 -6.40 -0.25 2.17
C TYR A 337 -5.61 0.67 3.09
N TYR A 338 -4.70 0.13 3.90
CA TYR A 338 -3.91 0.89 4.86
C TYR A 338 -2.85 1.81 4.21
N LEU A 339 -2.61 1.69 2.89
CA LEU A 339 -1.86 2.71 2.17
C LEU A 339 -2.51 4.10 2.24
N LEU A 340 -3.83 4.18 2.51
CA LEU A 340 -4.52 5.45 2.70
C LEU A 340 -4.06 6.20 3.97
N LEU A 341 -3.39 5.52 4.91
CA LEU A 341 -2.73 6.16 6.07
C LEU A 341 -1.54 7.03 5.68
N LEU A 342 -1.02 6.92 4.45
CA LEU A 342 -0.03 7.86 3.94
C LEU A 342 -0.54 9.31 3.93
N LEU A 343 -1.87 9.50 3.85
CA LEU A 343 -2.47 10.83 3.94
C LEU A 343 -2.32 11.45 5.35
N PRO A 344 -2.80 10.83 6.46
CA PRO A 344 -2.57 11.36 7.80
C PRO A 344 -1.09 11.49 8.16
N TRP A 345 -0.25 10.53 7.78
CA TRP A 345 1.17 10.61 8.06
C TRP A 345 1.85 11.73 7.27
N GLY A 346 1.47 11.92 6.01
CA GLY A 346 1.97 13.02 5.20
C GLY A 346 1.61 14.38 5.77
N LEU A 347 0.38 14.56 6.22
CA LEU A 347 -0.05 15.80 6.88
C LEU A 347 0.62 16.00 8.24
N TYR A 348 0.88 14.93 8.99
CA TYR A 348 1.63 14.99 10.24
C TYR A 348 3.07 15.47 10.02
N PHE A 349 3.82 14.85 9.13
CA PHE A 349 5.19 15.27 8.79
C PHE A 349 5.23 16.63 8.10
N GLY A 350 4.18 16.96 7.36
CA GLY A 350 3.98 18.28 6.75
C GLY A 350 3.66 19.40 7.73
N GLY A 351 3.53 19.09 9.04
CA GLY A 351 3.20 20.07 10.08
C GLY A 351 1.79 20.64 9.98
N CYS A 352 0.88 19.91 9.30
CA CYS A 352 -0.50 20.37 9.04
C CYS A 352 -1.49 19.90 10.10
N LEU A 353 -1.13 18.89 10.91
CA LEU A 353 -1.97 18.37 11.98
C LEU A 353 -1.56 18.97 13.34
N SER A 354 -2.54 19.39 14.11
CA SER A 354 -2.35 19.84 15.49
C SER A 354 -2.38 18.63 16.42
N LEU A 355 -1.22 18.01 16.61
CA LEU A 355 -1.02 16.91 17.55
C LEU A 355 -0.11 17.35 18.69
N PRO A 356 -0.28 16.82 19.92
CA PRO A 356 0.63 17.09 21.03
C PRO A 356 2.06 16.68 20.65
N ASP A 357 3.04 17.53 20.96
CA ASP A 357 4.46 17.20 20.74
C ASP A 357 5.07 16.49 21.97
N ASP A 358 4.42 15.46 22.44
CA ASP A 358 4.84 14.65 23.57
C ASP A 358 5.35 13.25 23.14
N ALA A 359 5.99 12.55 24.05
CA ALA A 359 6.53 11.23 23.80
C ALA A 359 5.44 10.22 23.41
N ALA A 360 4.27 10.30 24.03
CA ALA A 360 3.17 9.37 23.76
C ALA A 360 2.67 9.51 22.30
N THR A 361 2.46 10.74 21.81
CA THR A 361 2.06 10.98 20.42
C THR A 361 3.14 10.48 19.44
N LYS A 362 4.42 10.71 19.76
CA LYS A 362 5.54 10.24 18.91
C LYS A 362 5.59 8.72 18.83
N TRP A 363 5.43 8.03 19.96
CA TRP A 363 5.39 6.57 19.99
C TRP A 363 4.15 6.00 19.27
N LEU A 364 2.98 6.62 19.46
CA LEU A 364 1.76 6.19 18.78
C LEU A 364 1.87 6.37 17.26
N MET A 365 2.33 7.53 16.80
CA MET A 365 2.50 7.77 15.36
C MET A 365 3.64 6.94 14.77
N GLY A 366 4.79 6.89 15.44
CA GLY A 366 5.95 6.10 14.99
C GLY A 366 5.65 4.62 14.96
N GLY A 367 5.05 4.07 16.02
CA GLY A 367 4.60 2.68 16.07
C GLY A 367 3.51 2.40 15.03
N GLY A 368 2.57 3.34 14.85
CA GLY A 368 1.53 3.26 13.82
C GLY A 368 2.11 3.15 12.41
N ILE A 369 3.07 4.02 12.08
CA ILE A 369 3.77 4.03 10.79
C ILE A 369 4.53 2.72 10.58
N VAL A 370 5.33 2.31 11.56
CA VAL A 370 6.15 1.09 11.45
C VAL A 370 5.26 -0.13 11.25
N LEU A 371 4.28 -0.36 12.14
CA LEU A 371 3.44 -1.56 12.08
C LEU A 371 2.55 -1.60 10.83
N ALA A 372 1.95 -0.47 10.43
CA ALA A 372 1.10 -0.45 9.25
C ALA A 372 1.88 -0.40 7.92
N SER A 373 3.18 -0.10 7.95
CA SER A 373 4.03 -0.15 6.76
C SER A 373 4.73 -1.51 6.57
N LEU A 374 4.59 -2.44 7.52
CA LEU A 374 5.13 -3.77 7.36
C LEU A 374 4.52 -4.46 6.12
N PRO A 375 5.30 -5.29 5.42
CA PRO A 375 4.76 -6.12 4.36
C PRO A 375 3.70 -7.08 4.93
N VAL A 376 2.78 -7.49 4.08
CA VAL A 376 1.76 -8.49 4.46
C VAL A 376 2.46 -9.81 4.78
N VAL A 377 2.20 -10.33 5.97
CA VAL A 377 2.83 -11.56 6.46
C VAL A 377 1.85 -12.72 6.32
N MET A 378 2.20 -13.67 5.49
CA MET A 378 1.55 -14.98 5.41
C MET A 378 2.32 -15.95 6.32
N LEU A 379 1.63 -16.56 7.28
CA LEU A 379 2.25 -17.56 8.13
C LEU A 379 2.25 -18.93 7.42
N PRO A 380 3.35 -19.68 7.47
CA PRO A 380 3.36 -21.08 7.11
C PRO A 380 2.35 -21.88 7.92
N LYS A 381 1.81 -22.96 7.35
CA LYS A 381 0.80 -23.81 8.02
C LYS A 381 1.33 -24.52 9.26
N ASP A 382 2.65 -24.77 9.31
CA ASP A 382 3.29 -25.70 10.27
C ASP A 382 4.20 -25.00 11.29
N LEU A 383 3.84 -23.81 11.77
CA LEU A 383 4.62 -23.06 12.76
C LEU A 383 4.49 -23.58 14.22
N GLY A 384 3.77 -24.68 14.44
CA GLY A 384 3.60 -25.25 15.77
C GLY A 384 3.04 -24.24 16.80
N VAL A 385 3.63 -24.21 18.00
CA VAL A 385 3.20 -23.35 19.11
C VAL A 385 3.36 -21.85 18.86
N LEU A 386 4.18 -21.43 17.90
CA LEU A 386 4.37 -20.00 17.57
C LEU A 386 3.23 -19.45 16.68
N ALA A 387 2.57 -20.30 15.92
CA ALA A 387 1.56 -19.85 14.98
C ALA A 387 0.35 -19.14 15.66
N PRO A 388 -0.19 -19.58 16.78
CA PRO A 388 -1.27 -18.86 17.49
C PRO A 388 -0.83 -17.49 17.99
N LEU A 389 0.41 -17.33 18.44
CA LEU A 389 0.94 -16.04 18.87
C LEU A 389 1.14 -15.10 17.68
N MET A 390 1.75 -15.59 16.63
CA MET A 390 2.06 -14.77 15.43
C MET A 390 0.80 -14.39 14.67
N SER A 391 -0.22 -15.23 14.63
CA SER A 391 -1.52 -14.90 14.00
C SER A 391 -2.20 -13.71 14.69
N ARG A 392 -2.08 -13.63 16.01
CA ARG A 392 -2.66 -12.55 16.83
C ARG A 392 -1.81 -11.29 16.85
N THR A 393 -0.52 -11.36 16.57
CA THR A 393 0.42 -10.24 16.65
C THR A 393 0.91 -9.80 15.28
N LEU A 394 1.84 -10.50 14.67
CA LEU A 394 2.52 -10.13 13.44
C LEU A 394 1.56 -10.04 12.24
N VAL A 395 0.67 -11.02 12.09
CA VAL A 395 -0.35 -11.01 11.02
C VAL A 395 -1.30 -9.82 11.17
N SER A 396 -1.55 -9.38 12.41
CA SER A 396 -2.42 -8.24 12.72
C SER A 396 -1.65 -6.91 12.84
N ALA A 397 -0.36 -6.86 12.50
CA ALA A 397 0.47 -5.68 12.68
C ALA A 397 -0.09 -4.44 11.96
N THR A 398 -0.56 -4.60 10.72
CA THR A 398 -1.16 -3.51 9.94
C THR A 398 -2.40 -2.94 10.63
N PHE A 399 -3.27 -3.80 11.17
CA PHE A 399 -4.43 -3.39 11.96
C PHE A 399 -4.00 -2.61 13.22
N PHE A 400 -3.02 -3.12 13.99
CA PHE A 400 -2.49 -2.40 15.15
C PHE A 400 -1.89 -1.05 14.77
N GLY A 401 -1.18 -0.97 13.65
CA GLY A 401 -0.65 0.28 13.13
C GLY A 401 -1.75 1.32 12.85
N GLY A 402 -2.87 0.87 12.27
CA GLY A 402 -4.06 1.71 12.10
C GLY A 402 -4.67 2.15 13.42
N MET A 403 -4.78 1.25 14.39
CA MET A 403 -5.31 1.57 15.72
C MET A 403 -4.42 2.57 16.47
N LEU A 404 -3.09 2.41 16.44
CA LEU A 404 -2.15 3.37 17.04
C LEU A 404 -2.27 4.75 16.39
N THR A 405 -2.37 4.80 15.06
CA THR A 405 -2.61 6.04 14.32
C THR A 405 -3.95 6.67 14.72
N LEU A 406 -5.02 5.85 14.84
CA LEU A 406 -6.34 6.32 15.29
C LEU A 406 -6.26 6.96 16.68
N VAL A 407 -5.59 6.32 17.62
CA VAL A 407 -5.40 6.83 18.99
C VAL A 407 -4.60 8.14 18.97
N ALA A 408 -3.54 8.24 18.16
CA ALA A 408 -2.77 9.48 18.02
C ALA A 408 -3.62 10.63 17.48
N LEU A 409 -4.44 10.38 16.44
CA LEU A 409 -5.36 11.37 15.87
C LEU A 409 -6.47 11.77 16.88
N ALA A 410 -7.02 10.79 17.60
CA ALA A 410 -8.01 11.05 18.64
C ALA A 410 -7.43 11.88 19.80
N ARG A 411 -6.18 11.62 20.21
CA ARG A 411 -5.45 12.49 21.16
C ARG A 411 -5.31 13.91 20.63
N GLY A 412 -4.97 14.08 19.35
CA GLY A 412 -4.91 15.41 18.72
C GLY A 412 -6.25 16.12 18.77
N ALA A 413 -7.33 15.42 18.45
CA ALA A 413 -8.69 15.97 18.53
C ALA A 413 -9.08 16.34 19.96
N TRP A 414 -8.72 15.50 20.94
CA TRP A 414 -8.94 15.78 22.36
C TRP A 414 -8.14 16.99 22.84
N TYR A 415 -6.84 17.05 22.50
CA TYR A 415 -5.95 18.14 22.87
C TYR A 415 -6.41 19.46 22.29
N ALA A 416 -6.85 19.45 21.02
CA ALA A 416 -7.42 20.63 20.37
C ALA A 416 -8.69 21.18 21.05
N THR A 417 -9.30 20.43 21.99
CA THR A 417 -10.46 20.87 22.77
C THR A 417 -10.09 21.59 24.06
N GLN A 418 -8.81 21.68 24.43
CA GLN A 418 -8.37 22.28 25.68
C GLN A 418 -8.03 23.78 25.48
N PRO A 419 -8.45 24.66 26.38
CA PRO A 419 -8.21 26.11 26.25
C PRO A 419 -6.72 26.48 26.16
N SER A 420 -5.86 25.73 26.86
CA SER A 420 -4.40 25.89 26.86
C SER A 420 -3.74 25.56 25.51
N ALA A 421 -4.40 24.75 24.68
CA ALA A 421 -3.87 24.37 23.37
C ALA A 421 -4.00 25.49 22.31
N LEU A 422 -4.88 26.46 22.53
CA LEU A 422 -5.06 27.61 21.64
C LEU A 422 -3.82 28.53 21.62
N ALA A 423 -3.01 28.53 22.70
CA ALA A 423 -1.76 29.23 22.78
C ALA A 423 -0.56 28.44 22.22
N GLY A 424 -0.70 27.14 22.02
CA GLY A 424 0.35 26.25 21.55
C GLY A 424 0.40 26.21 20.03
N ARG A 425 1.46 26.75 19.47
CA ARG A 425 1.82 26.71 18.05
C ARG A 425 1.63 25.31 17.48
N THR A 426 1.03 25.20 16.30
CA THR A 426 1.21 24.08 15.39
C THR A 426 2.71 23.94 15.08
N SER A 427 3.45 23.32 15.98
CA SER A 427 4.90 23.16 15.82
C SER A 427 5.16 21.88 15.04
N ARG A 428 6.11 21.95 14.12
CA ARG A 428 6.76 20.79 13.53
C ARG A 428 7.12 19.82 14.66
N PRO A 429 6.85 18.50 14.55
CA PRO A 429 7.28 17.56 15.57
C PRO A 429 8.76 17.77 15.91
N SER A 430 9.06 17.92 17.18
CA SER A 430 10.43 18.30 17.63
C SER A 430 11.49 17.30 17.16
N TRP A 431 11.13 16.03 17.03
CA TRP A 431 12.02 14.99 16.52
C TRP A 431 12.30 15.14 15.01
N VAL A 432 11.33 15.58 14.20
CA VAL A 432 11.55 15.90 12.78
C VAL A 432 12.48 17.12 12.68
N ALA A 433 12.25 18.14 13.49
CA ALA A 433 13.14 19.29 13.59
C ALA A 433 14.53 18.90 14.12
N ALA A 434 14.62 17.93 15.05
CA ALA A 434 15.89 17.38 15.54
C ALA A 434 16.59 16.56 14.45
N ALA A 435 15.87 15.70 13.73
CA ALA A 435 16.44 14.92 12.62
C ALA A 435 17.00 15.83 11.51
N ILE A 436 16.29 16.90 11.16
CA ILE A 436 16.77 17.88 10.19
C ILE A 436 17.98 18.67 10.74
N ARG A 437 17.98 19.03 12.05
CA ARG A 437 19.16 19.65 12.69
C ARG A 437 20.36 18.71 12.69
N LEU A 438 20.17 17.44 13.04
CA LEU A 438 21.22 16.41 12.99
C LEU A 438 21.76 16.23 11.56
N ALA A 439 20.86 16.22 10.57
CA ALA A 439 21.23 16.21 9.17
C ALA A 439 22.06 17.46 8.78
N ARG A 440 21.72 18.63 9.33
CA ARG A 440 22.48 19.88 9.13
C ARG A 440 23.81 19.92 9.87
N SER A 441 23.88 19.38 11.09
CA SER A 441 25.10 19.41 11.92
C SER A 441 26.15 18.39 11.48
N GLY A 442 25.75 17.29 10.83
CA GLY A 442 26.69 16.30 10.27
C GLY A 442 27.43 16.76 9.01
N GLY A 443 27.12 17.95 8.53
CA GLY A 443 27.65 18.47 7.27
C GLY A 443 28.98 19.20 7.36
N ARG A 444 30.03 18.61 7.97
CA ARG A 444 31.40 19.15 7.86
C ARG A 444 31.99 19.05 6.45
N GLY A 445 31.27 18.54 5.46
CA GLY A 445 31.71 18.31 4.08
C GLY A 445 31.00 19.11 3.01
N GLY A 446 30.27 20.19 3.30
CA GLY A 446 29.68 21.07 2.29
C GLY A 446 28.39 20.54 1.62
N LEU A 447 27.80 19.45 2.12
CA LEU A 447 26.54 18.91 1.64
C LEU A 447 25.35 19.80 2.08
N SER A 448 24.40 19.98 1.18
CA SER A 448 23.14 20.67 1.50
C SER A 448 22.28 19.81 2.45
N PRO A 449 21.34 20.40 3.21
CA PRO A 449 20.44 19.65 4.09
C PRO A 449 19.67 18.52 3.38
N SER A 450 19.31 18.72 2.12
CA SER A 450 18.64 17.70 1.30
C SER A 450 19.58 16.54 0.93
N GLU A 451 20.84 16.80 0.65
CA GLU A 451 21.85 15.77 0.35
C GLU A 451 22.19 14.93 1.60
N VAL A 452 22.28 15.56 2.77
CA VAL A 452 22.47 14.85 4.04
C VAL A 452 21.26 13.99 4.38
N LEU A 453 20.04 14.51 4.19
CA LEU A 453 18.81 13.75 4.40
C LEU A 453 18.74 12.55 3.44
N THR A 454 19.04 12.77 2.17
CA THR A 454 19.09 11.73 1.14
C THR A 454 20.11 10.64 1.49
N ARG A 455 21.33 11.02 1.87
CA ARG A 455 22.37 10.08 2.31
C ARG A 455 21.90 9.27 3.52
N ASN A 456 21.32 9.91 4.52
CA ASN A 456 20.86 9.22 5.72
C ASN A 456 19.68 8.29 5.42
N MET A 457 18.82 8.64 4.47
CA MET A 457 17.75 7.77 3.98
C MET A 457 18.31 6.55 3.26
N VAL A 458 19.31 6.72 2.39
CA VAL A 458 19.97 5.59 1.72
C VAL A 458 20.64 4.68 2.74
N ILE A 459 21.38 5.24 3.71
CA ILE A 459 21.99 4.46 4.79
C ILE A 459 20.92 3.71 5.58
N PHE A 460 19.82 4.36 5.93
CA PHE A 460 18.70 3.72 6.65
C PHE A 460 18.06 2.60 5.82
N LEU A 461 17.86 2.81 4.51
CA LEU A 461 17.35 1.79 3.59
C LEU A 461 18.27 0.58 3.53
N VAL A 462 19.57 0.80 3.39
CA VAL A 462 20.56 -0.27 3.36
C VAL A 462 20.59 -1.01 4.69
N ILE A 463 20.61 -0.30 5.82
CA ILE A 463 20.57 -0.93 7.15
C ILE A 463 19.29 -1.72 7.34
N ASN A 464 18.14 -1.15 6.96
CA ASN A 464 16.85 -1.82 7.08
C ASN A 464 16.77 -3.05 6.17
N ALA A 465 17.24 -2.94 4.93
CA ALA A 465 17.37 -4.09 4.04
C ALA A 465 18.28 -5.17 4.65
N CYS A 466 19.43 -4.80 5.19
CA CYS A 466 20.34 -5.74 5.86
C CYS A 466 19.69 -6.39 7.10
N VAL A 467 19.00 -5.62 7.94
CA VAL A 467 18.33 -6.12 9.15
C VAL A 467 17.17 -7.05 8.78
N VAL A 468 16.32 -6.65 7.84
CA VAL A 468 15.23 -7.49 7.35
C VAL A 468 15.78 -8.77 6.72
N ASN A 469 16.84 -8.65 5.92
CA ASN A 469 17.55 -9.79 5.34
C ASN A 469 18.10 -10.72 6.43
N ALA A 470 18.76 -10.19 7.45
CA ALA A 470 19.29 -10.98 8.55
C ALA A 470 18.17 -11.69 9.34
N ILE A 471 17.07 -10.98 9.65
CA ILE A 471 15.92 -11.58 10.36
C ILE A 471 15.33 -12.71 9.55
N LEU A 472 15.09 -12.50 8.26
CA LEU A 472 14.51 -13.54 7.40
C LEU A 472 15.49 -14.70 7.17
N TRP A 473 16.78 -14.42 7.11
CA TRP A 473 17.81 -15.45 7.02
C TRP A 473 17.85 -16.34 8.28
N ILE A 474 17.74 -15.72 9.47
CA ILE A 474 17.65 -16.41 10.75
C ILE A 474 16.34 -17.21 10.86
N THR A 475 15.23 -16.66 10.36
CA THR A 475 13.90 -17.29 10.45
C THR A 475 13.58 -18.27 9.33
N ALA A 476 14.41 -18.33 8.28
CA ALA A 476 14.25 -19.27 7.17
C ALA A 476 14.13 -20.76 7.60
N PRO A 477 14.89 -21.27 8.60
CA PRO A 477 14.74 -22.64 9.08
C PRO A 477 13.36 -22.94 9.71
N PHE A 478 12.62 -21.90 10.09
CA PHE A 478 11.30 -22.01 10.74
C PHE A 478 10.14 -21.88 9.74
N GLY A 479 10.37 -22.04 8.45
CA GLY A 479 9.31 -22.05 7.44
C GLY A 479 8.90 -20.66 6.90
N PHE A 480 9.60 -19.58 7.22
CA PHE A 480 9.45 -18.27 6.57
C PHE A 480 10.13 -18.23 5.19
N ALA A 481 10.20 -19.36 4.54
CA ALA A 481 11.12 -19.65 3.48
C ALA A 481 10.78 -19.01 2.13
N ASP A 482 9.52 -18.69 1.87
CA ASP A 482 9.10 -18.22 0.54
C ASP A 482 9.15 -16.69 0.40
N THR A 483 10.13 -16.07 1.03
CA THR A 483 10.41 -14.65 0.84
C THR A 483 11.51 -14.46 -0.21
N VAL A 484 11.52 -13.29 -0.83
CA VAL A 484 12.59 -12.81 -1.74
C VAL A 484 14.00 -13.10 -1.20
N LEU A 485 14.14 -13.21 0.10
CA LEU A 485 15.40 -13.39 0.80
C LEU A 485 15.82 -14.86 0.91
N HIS A 486 14.87 -15.76 0.91
CA HIS A 486 15.18 -17.17 0.74
C HIS A 486 15.84 -17.39 -0.62
N HIS A 487 15.25 -16.82 -1.67
CA HIS A 487 15.85 -16.89 -3.01
C HIS A 487 17.18 -16.16 -3.10
N THR A 488 17.34 -14.99 -2.44
CA THR A 488 18.64 -14.29 -2.38
C THR A 488 19.68 -15.12 -1.60
N ARG A 489 19.31 -15.73 -0.48
CA ARG A 489 20.18 -16.63 0.28
C ARG A 489 20.59 -17.84 -0.57
N ASP A 490 19.62 -18.50 -1.17
CA ASP A 490 19.89 -19.70 -1.97
C ASP A 490 20.70 -19.38 -3.23
N PHE A 491 20.47 -18.19 -3.81
CA PHE A 491 21.34 -17.65 -4.85
C PHE A 491 22.78 -17.45 -4.35
N LEU A 492 22.97 -16.77 -3.21
CA LEU A 492 24.29 -16.50 -2.64
C LEU A 492 25.01 -17.79 -2.18
N LEU A 493 24.25 -18.80 -1.76
CA LEU A 493 24.80 -20.11 -1.35
C LEU A 493 24.88 -21.13 -2.49
N GLY A 494 24.54 -20.73 -3.72
CA GLY A 494 24.52 -21.64 -4.88
C GLY A 494 23.51 -22.76 -4.78
N ARG A 495 22.45 -22.60 -3.98
CA ARG A 495 21.40 -23.59 -3.73
C ARG A 495 20.10 -23.32 -4.48
N SER A 496 20.03 -22.24 -5.25
CA SER A 496 18.82 -21.86 -5.95
C SER A 496 18.67 -22.69 -7.22
N ASN A 497 17.51 -23.32 -7.35
CA ASN A 497 17.06 -23.96 -8.60
C ASN A 497 16.31 -22.98 -9.50
N ASP A 498 16.51 -21.68 -9.30
CA ASP A 498 15.84 -20.64 -10.07
C ASP A 498 16.26 -20.67 -11.54
N ASP A 499 15.36 -20.18 -12.40
CA ASP A 499 15.49 -20.18 -13.86
C ASP A 499 16.80 -19.57 -14.42
N SER A 500 17.59 -18.90 -13.58
CA SER A 500 18.86 -18.30 -14.00
C SER A 500 20.09 -19.10 -13.54
N TRP A 501 20.17 -19.46 -12.27
CA TRP A 501 21.37 -20.05 -11.68
C TRP A 501 21.45 -21.56 -11.94
N GLY A 502 20.36 -22.29 -11.68
CA GLY A 502 20.29 -23.74 -11.89
C GLY A 502 20.62 -24.13 -13.33
N PRO A 503 19.93 -23.56 -14.33
CA PRO A 503 20.25 -23.83 -15.74
C PRO A 503 21.69 -23.46 -16.14
N MET A 504 22.28 -22.40 -15.56
CA MET A 504 23.67 -22.05 -15.86
C MET A 504 24.67 -23.01 -15.22
N MET A 505 24.41 -23.46 -14.00
CA MET A 505 25.25 -24.46 -13.35
C MET A 505 25.18 -25.82 -14.09
N HIS A 506 23.99 -26.26 -14.46
CA HIS A 506 23.82 -27.47 -15.28
C HIS A 506 24.50 -27.34 -16.64
N ALA A 507 24.40 -26.17 -17.28
CA ALA A 507 25.07 -25.90 -18.54
C ALA A 507 26.60 -25.93 -18.41
N LEU A 508 27.13 -25.38 -17.30
CA LEU A 508 28.58 -25.42 -17.01
C LEU A 508 29.06 -26.82 -16.72
N GLU A 509 28.34 -27.57 -15.89
CA GLU A 509 28.66 -28.97 -15.57
C GLU A 509 28.64 -29.88 -16.83
N TYR A 510 27.61 -29.67 -17.67
CA TYR A 510 27.54 -30.38 -18.95
C TYR A 510 28.70 -30.02 -19.87
N PHE A 511 29.02 -28.71 -19.99
CA PHE A 511 30.14 -28.23 -20.79
C PHE A 511 31.46 -28.86 -20.32
N GLU A 512 31.76 -28.85 -19.03
CA GLU A 512 33.03 -29.36 -18.46
C GLU A 512 33.15 -30.88 -18.51
N ASN A 513 32.06 -31.60 -18.28
CA ASN A 513 32.11 -33.06 -18.10
C ASN A 513 31.80 -33.86 -19.37
N GLU A 514 30.87 -33.36 -20.18
CA GLU A 514 30.34 -34.13 -21.31
C GLU A 514 30.66 -33.49 -22.66
N TYR A 515 30.41 -32.18 -22.82
CA TYR A 515 30.49 -31.52 -24.11
C TYR A 515 31.92 -31.39 -24.67
N VAL A 516 32.93 -31.31 -23.81
CA VAL A 516 34.35 -31.21 -24.22
C VAL A 516 34.88 -32.55 -24.77
N ARG A 517 34.12 -33.62 -24.62
CA ARG A 517 34.50 -34.96 -25.10
C ARG A 517 33.83 -35.29 -26.45
N PRO A 518 34.59 -35.49 -27.54
CA PRO A 518 34.00 -35.88 -28.82
C PRO A 518 33.32 -37.24 -28.76
N PRO A 519 32.33 -37.53 -29.63
CA PRO A 519 31.86 -36.69 -30.74
C PRO A 519 30.81 -35.66 -30.32
N TYR A 520 30.95 -34.38 -30.75
CA TYR A 520 29.93 -33.35 -30.61
C TYR A 520 28.83 -33.61 -31.64
N THR A 521 27.59 -33.63 -31.20
CA THR A 521 26.44 -33.82 -32.08
C THR A 521 25.82 -32.50 -32.54
N ALA A 522 25.99 -31.42 -31.78
CA ALA A 522 25.45 -30.11 -32.09
C ALA A 522 26.21 -29.00 -31.32
N PRO A 523 26.06 -27.70 -31.72
CA PRO A 523 26.54 -26.61 -30.91
C PRO A 523 25.98 -26.66 -29.47
N LEU A 524 26.77 -26.26 -28.49
CA LEU A 524 26.43 -26.35 -27.05
C LEU A 524 25.02 -25.83 -26.74
N TYR A 525 24.62 -24.68 -27.31
CA TYR A 525 23.32 -24.12 -27.12
C TYR A 525 22.18 -25.01 -27.67
N THR A 526 22.39 -25.56 -28.85
CA THR A 526 21.44 -26.49 -29.49
C THR A 526 21.27 -27.75 -28.65
N GLU A 527 22.37 -28.29 -28.14
CA GLU A 527 22.35 -29.48 -27.31
C GLU A 527 21.60 -29.24 -25.98
N LEU A 528 21.91 -28.15 -25.29
CA LEU A 528 21.28 -27.82 -24.01
C LEU A 528 19.80 -27.50 -24.14
N VAL A 529 19.44 -26.59 -25.06
CA VAL A 529 18.07 -26.05 -25.14
C VAL A 529 17.13 -27.00 -25.89
N PHE A 530 17.57 -27.54 -27.04
CA PHE A 530 16.67 -28.29 -27.91
C PHE A 530 16.73 -29.80 -27.71
N HIS A 531 17.89 -30.35 -27.36
CA HIS A 531 18.03 -31.80 -27.19
C HIS A 531 17.77 -32.22 -25.73
N ARG A 532 18.24 -31.43 -24.75
CA ARG A 532 18.08 -31.75 -23.32
C ARG A 532 16.94 -31.02 -22.64
N GLY A 533 16.35 -30.02 -23.32
CA GLY A 533 15.23 -29.24 -22.78
C GLY A 533 15.60 -28.36 -21.58
N GLU A 534 16.90 -28.05 -21.42
CA GLU A 534 17.37 -27.16 -20.35
C GLU A 534 16.97 -25.73 -20.66
N LYS A 535 16.47 -24.99 -19.65
CA LYS A 535 16.04 -23.59 -19.78
C LYS A 535 17.22 -22.61 -19.90
N PHE A 536 18.30 -22.97 -20.54
CA PHE A 536 19.47 -22.12 -20.70
C PHE A 536 19.24 -21.06 -21.77
N GLN A 537 18.73 -19.90 -21.36
CA GLN A 537 18.33 -18.78 -22.25
C GLN A 537 19.44 -17.73 -22.44
N TYR A 538 20.62 -17.93 -21.88
CA TYR A 538 21.71 -16.96 -21.90
C TYR A 538 22.73 -17.26 -23.00
N PRO A 539 23.45 -16.23 -23.51
CA PRO A 539 24.53 -16.46 -24.46
C PRO A 539 25.58 -17.44 -23.88
N PRO A 540 26.17 -18.36 -24.68
CA PRO A 540 27.20 -19.28 -24.20
C PRO A 540 28.39 -18.61 -23.52
N SER A 541 28.68 -17.35 -23.88
CA SER A 541 29.70 -16.50 -23.23
C SER A 541 29.44 -16.23 -21.75
N SER A 542 28.21 -16.33 -21.28
CA SER A 542 27.87 -16.17 -19.85
C SER A 542 28.49 -17.27 -18.99
N LEU A 543 28.75 -18.46 -19.56
CA LEU A 543 29.41 -19.57 -18.86
C LEU A 543 30.83 -19.22 -18.42
N PHE A 544 31.56 -18.37 -19.17
CA PHE A 544 32.90 -17.92 -18.75
C PHE A 544 32.89 -17.16 -17.44
N PHE A 545 31.86 -16.34 -17.23
CA PHE A 545 31.71 -15.61 -15.97
C PHE A 545 31.47 -16.58 -14.80
N PHE A 546 30.63 -17.55 -14.98
CA PHE A 546 30.33 -18.58 -13.96
C PHE A 546 31.48 -19.52 -13.70
N ALA A 547 32.21 -19.95 -14.74
CA ALA A 547 33.44 -20.71 -14.60
C ALA A 547 34.49 -19.93 -13.78
N GLY A 548 34.61 -18.61 -14.02
CA GLY A 548 35.48 -17.74 -13.23
C GLY A 548 35.07 -17.62 -11.76
N MET A 549 33.78 -17.51 -11.48
CA MET A 549 33.25 -17.49 -10.11
C MET A 549 33.51 -18.83 -9.39
N ARG A 550 33.27 -19.96 -10.05
CA ARG A 550 33.51 -21.29 -9.48
C ARG A 550 35.01 -21.55 -9.21
N ALA A 551 35.86 -21.06 -10.10
CA ALA A 551 37.32 -21.13 -9.89
C ALA A 551 37.77 -20.24 -8.70
N ALA A 552 37.15 -19.08 -8.54
CA ALA A 552 37.42 -18.20 -7.39
C ALA A 552 36.92 -18.81 -6.07
N ASP A 553 35.76 -19.46 -6.06
CA ASP A 553 35.21 -20.16 -4.90
C ASP A 553 36.12 -21.35 -4.48
N ALA A 554 36.59 -22.11 -5.45
CA ALA A 554 37.56 -23.22 -5.22
C ALA A 554 38.95 -22.75 -4.71
N LEU A 555 39.26 -21.44 -4.85
CA LEU A 555 40.49 -20.85 -4.31
C LEU A 555 40.31 -20.29 -2.89
N MET A 556 39.07 -20.10 -2.45
CA MET A 556 38.75 -19.52 -1.13
C MET A 556 38.41 -20.58 -0.07
N PHE A 557 38.15 -21.83 -0.48
CA PHE A 557 37.86 -22.98 0.37
C PHE A 557 38.80 -24.14 0.02
#